data_4365d5036192fa17fba14e321a735e47
#
_entry.id   4365d5036192fa17fba14e321a735e47
#
_cell.length_a   1.000
_cell.length_b   1.000
_cell.length_c   1.000
_cell.angle_alpha   90.00
_cell.angle_beta   90.00
_cell.angle_gamma   90.00
#
_symmetry.space_group_name_H-M   'P 1'
#
loop_
_entity.id
_entity.type
_entity.pdbx_description
1 polymer ?
#
loop_
_entity_poly.entity_id
_entity_poly.type
_entity_poly.pdbx_seq_one_letter_code
_entity_poly.pdbx_strand_id
1 'polypeptide(L)'
;YLFYLILLLSGCGFYSFKGSIPPHINSVYISPVENHTIESSASEVIKIQMDESIIKENILKLLPLDDADSRIDIILISFSDKAYSYDFDQNTESEDDKYEIVNEYRITIKAKIAWYDLVNNELLFENQISAWGAYDPGVGDIGQDNIDNDSDTYIDGDDDDEYGLPRESAIRIASKKISDS
;
A
#
# COMPACT_ATOMS: atom_id res chain seq x y z
N TYR A 1 -20.28 10.93 45.07
CA TYR A 1 -18.93 10.32 44.92
C TYR A 1 -18.86 9.38 43.71
N LEU A 2 -19.91 8.66 43.34
CA LEU A 2 -19.95 7.75 42.18
C LEU A 2 -19.85 8.51 40.85
N PHE A 3 -20.40 9.71 40.77
CA PHE A 3 -20.38 10.56 39.57
C PHE A 3 -18.96 11.10 39.25
N TYR A 4 -18.13 11.32 40.28
CA TYR A 4 -16.72 11.74 40.12
C TYR A 4 -15.82 10.60 39.60
N LEU A 5 -16.16 9.35 39.94
CA LEU A 5 -15.42 8.17 39.50
C LEU A 5 -15.63 7.89 38.00
N ILE A 6 -16.80 8.22 37.46
CA ILE A 6 -17.14 8.03 36.04
C ILE A 6 -16.40 9.05 35.15
N LEU A 7 -16.11 10.25 35.65
CA LEU A 7 -15.37 11.31 34.92
C LEU A 7 -13.88 11.01 34.75
N LEU A 8 -13.31 10.12 35.55
CA LEU A 8 -11.90 9.72 35.46
C LEU A 8 -11.62 8.61 34.43
N LEU A 9 -12.67 7.98 33.89
CA LEU A 9 -12.57 6.88 32.91
C LEU A 9 -12.68 7.33 31.43
N SER A 10 -12.96 8.61 31.18
CA SER A 10 -13.11 9.14 29.82
C SER A 10 -11.80 9.64 29.18
N GLY A 11 -10.64 9.37 29.78
CA GLY A 11 -9.33 9.82 29.33
C GLY A 11 -8.55 8.88 28.39
N CYS A 12 -9.14 7.76 27.95
CA CYS A 12 -8.46 6.81 27.07
C CYS A 12 -9.05 6.86 25.65
N GLY A 13 -8.57 7.76 24.84
CA GLY A 13 -9.07 7.68 23.49
C GLY A 13 -8.53 8.62 22.47
N PHE A 14 -7.25 8.93 22.40
CA PHE A 14 -6.58 9.43 21.18
C PHE A 14 -5.06 9.38 21.38
N TYR A 15 -4.52 8.19 21.64
CA TYR A 15 -3.13 7.97 21.37
C TYR A 15 -3.00 7.66 19.87
N SER A 16 -2.89 8.70 19.07
CA SER A 16 -2.40 8.58 17.70
C SER A 16 -0.94 8.13 17.81
N PHE A 17 -0.64 6.93 17.35
CA PHE A 17 0.70 6.36 17.21
C PHE A 17 1.45 6.98 15.98
N LYS A 18 1.15 8.21 15.63
CA LYS A 18 2.08 9.03 14.85
C LYS A 18 3.16 9.48 15.82
N GLY A 19 4.18 8.65 16.00
CA GLY A 19 5.39 9.04 16.71
C GLY A 19 5.84 10.38 16.16
N SER A 20 6.02 11.38 17.03
CA SER A 20 6.51 12.68 16.59
C SER A 20 7.90 12.48 15.98
N ILE A 21 8.08 12.94 14.75
CA ILE A 21 9.39 12.97 14.10
C ILE A 21 10.35 13.73 15.03
N PRO A 22 11.55 13.18 15.33
CA PRO A 22 12.53 13.88 16.14
C PRO A 22 12.82 15.27 15.58
N PRO A 23 12.90 16.33 16.42
CA PRO A 23 12.98 17.73 15.94
C PRO A 23 14.20 18.06 15.07
N HIS A 24 15.24 17.24 15.12
CA HIS A 24 16.47 17.42 14.33
C HIS A 24 16.34 16.80 12.92
N ILE A 25 15.35 15.93 12.67
CA ILE A 25 15.14 15.31 11.38
C ILE A 25 14.24 16.21 10.52
N ASN A 26 14.81 16.78 9.46
CA ASN A 26 14.14 17.64 8.51
C ASN A 26 14.19 17.10 7.07
N SER A 27 14.98 16.04 6.88
CA SER A 27 15.23 15.44 5.57
C SER A 27 15.32 13.93 5.64
N VAL A 28 15.04 13.29 4.52
CA VAL A 28 15.05 11.84 4.36
C VAL A 28 15.65 11.44 3.02
N TYR A 29 16.43 10.39 3.03
CA TYR A 29 16.84 9.62 1.87
C TYR A 29 16.03 8.34 1.81
N ILE A 30 15.46 8.01 0.65
CA ILE A 30 14.81 6.73 0.42
C ILE A 30 15.74 5.84 -0.41
N SER A 31 16.20 4.76 0.20
CA SER A 31 17.09 3.79 -0.46
C SER A 31 16.40 3.12 -1.66
N PRO A 32 17.15 2.66 -2.66
CA PRO A 32 16.61 1.74 -3.64
C PRO A 32 15.95 0.52 -2.95
N VAL A 33 14.78 0.10 -3.44
CA VAL A 33 14.06 -1.03 -2.85
C VAL A 33 14.85 -2.31 -3.07
N GLU A 34 15.17 -3.01 -1.99
CA GLU A 34 15.75 -4.35 -2.04
C GLU A 34 14.64 -5.36 -2.40
N ASN A 35 14.78 -6.05 -3.53
CA ASN A 35 13.74 -6.93 -4.05
C ASN A 35 14.11 -8.40 -3.87
N HIS A 36 13.38 -9.12 -3.02
CA HIS A 36 13.51 -10.57 -2.80
C HIS A 36 12.51 -11.39 -3.63
N THR A 37 11.83 -10.78 -4.60
CA THR A 37 10.82 -11.43 -5.45
C THR A 37 11.28 -11.45 -6.92
N ILE A 38 10.49 -12.11 -7.76
CA ILE A 38 10.73 -12.14 -9.21
C ILE A 38 10.08 -10.94 -9.94
N GLU A 39 9.25 -10.15 -9.25
CA GLU A 39 8.52 -9.02 -9.83
C GLU A 39 9.34 -7.73 -9.68
N SER A 40 10.04 -7.33 -10.72
CA SER A 40 10.89 -6.14 -10.68
C SER A 40 10.08 -4.83 -10.71
N SER A 41 8.93 -4.82 -11.40
CA SER A 41 8.11 -3.61 -11.54
C SER A 41 7.57 -3.14 -10.18
N ALA A 42 7.21 -4.06 -9.28
CA ALA A 42 6.70 -3.72 -7.96
C ALA A 42 7.71 -2.91 -7.12
N SER A 43 9.01 -3.19 -7.22
CA SER A 43 10.03 -2.43 -6.48
C SER A 43 10.18 -0.99 -6.98
N GLU A 44 10.07 -0.78 -8.30
CA GLU A 44 10.10 0.56 -8.88
C GLU A 44 8.85 1.37 -8.48
N VAL A 45 7.66 0.74 -8.57
CA VAL A 45 6.40 1.39 -8.21
C VAL A 45 6.35 1.74 -6.73
N ILE A 46 6.78 0.85 -5.82
CA ILE A 46 6.87 1.15 -4.38
C ILE A 46 7.78 2.36 -4.13
N LYS A 47 8.94 2.42 -4.80
CA LYS A 47 9.87 3.55 -4.65
C LYS A 47 9.22 4.87 -5.09
N ILE A 48 8.53 4.87 -6.25
CA ILE A 48 7.83 6.05 -6.77
C ILE A 48 6.73 6.48 -5.79
N GLN A 49 5.88 5.55 -5.34
CA GLN A 49 4.79 5.86 -4.42
C GLN A 49 5.31 6.39 -3.07
N MET A 50 6.43 5.88 -2.56
CA MET A 50 7.05 6.38 -1.34
C MET A 50 7.60 7.81 -1.54
N ASP A 51 8.27 8.08 -2.66
CA ASP A 51 8.75 9.44 -2.99
C ASP A 51 7.58 10.43 -3.08
N GLU A 52 6.51 10.04 -3.77
CA GLU A 52 5.30 10.86 -3.93
C GLU A 52 4.60 11.13 -2.60
N SER A 53 4.49 10.11 -1.71
CA SER A 53 3.91 10.27 -0.38
C SER A 53 4.70 11.28 0.45
N ILE A 54 6.02 11.18 0.51
CA ILE A 54 6.88 12.15 1.24
C ILE A 54 6.74 13.56 0.67
N ILE A 55 6.71 13.72 -0.66
CA ILE A 55 6.54 15.02 -1.32
C ILE A 55 5.15 15.61 -1.01
N LYS A 56 4.10 14.79 -1.07
CA LYS A 56 2.72 15.20 -0.81
C LYS A 56 2.51 15.66 0.63
N GLU A 57 3.04 14.90 1.59
CA GLU A 57 2.97 15.25 3.01
C GLU A 57 3.78 16.51 3.34
N ASN A 58 4.83 16.79 2.57
CA ASN A 58 5.68 18.00 2.70
C ASN A 58 6.22 18.25 4.13
N ILE A 59 6.44 17.18 4.88
CA ILE A 59 6.97 17.23 6.25
C ILE A 59 8.50 17.11 6.25
N LEU A 60 9.02 16.24 5.37
CA LEU A 60 10.44 15.99 5.20
C LEU A 60 10.89 16.34 3.78
N LYS A 61 12.13 16.78 3.64
CA LYS A 61 12.76 17.03 2.34
C LYS A 61 13.43 15.78 1.83
N LEU A 62 13.18 15.39 0.59
CA LEU A 62 13.96 14.34 -0.07
C LEU A 62 15.33 14.88 -0.44
N LEU A 63 16.38 14.27 0.08
CA LEU A 63 17.78 14.65 -0.18
C LEU A 63 18.62 13.40 -0.51
N PRO A 64 19.78 13.56 -1.19
CA PRO A 64 20.76 12.50 -1.32
C PRO A 64 21.26 12.00 0.05
N LEU A 65 21.74 10.75 0.10
CA LEU A 65 22.16 10.09 1.34
C LEU A 65 23.18 10.93 2.16
N ASP A 66 24.13 11.58 1.50
CA ASP A 66 25.19 12.34 2.15
C ASP A 66 24.68 13.63 2.82
N ASP A 67 23.50 14.11 2.44
CA ASP A 67 22.90 15.36 2.91
C ASP A 67 21.64 15.14 3.78
N ALA A 68 21.19 13.89 3.90
CA ALA A 68 19.95 13.56 4.61
C ALA A 68 20.18 13.30 6.11
N ASP A 69 19.23 13.76 6.95
CA ASP A 69 19.23 13.52 8.40
C ASP A 69 18.77 12.10 8.73
N SER A 70 17.98 11.48 7.84
CA SER A 70 17.40 10.16 8.06
C SER A 70 17.34 9.34 6.77
N ARG A 71 17.15 8.02 6.90
CA ARG A 71 17.08 7.09 5.79
C ARG A 71 15.94 6.10 5.97
N ILE A 72 15.18 5.87 4.90
CA ILE A 72 14.18 4.80 4.81
C ILE A 72 14.74 3.69 3.92
N ASP A 73 14.80 2.48 4.46
CA ASP A 73 15.12 1.26 3.75
C ASP A 73 13.84 0.44 3.53
N ILE A 74 13.65 -0.06 2.33
CA ILE A 74 12.48 -0.83 1.93
C ILE A 74 12.93 -2.17 1.36
N ILE A 75 12.39 -3.26 1.89
CA ILE A 75 12.63 -4.62 1.41
C ILE A 75 11.32 -5.21 0.93
N LEU A 76 11.21 -5.52 -0.36
CA LEU A 76 10.10 -6.26 -0.94
C LEU A 76 10.27 -7.75 -0.62
N ILE A 77 9.45 -8.27 0.32
CA ILE A 77 9.59 -9.63 0.85
C ILE A 77 8.85 -10.65 -0.01
N SER A 78 7.62 -10.33 -0.41
CA SER A 78 6.82 -11.22 -1.25
C SER A 78 5.91 -10.46 -2.19
N PHE A 79 5.68 -11.08 -3.34
CA PHE A 79 4.71 -10.67 -4.34
C PHE A 79 3.88 -11.89 -4.71
N SER A 80 2.56 -11.73 -4.75
CA SER A 80 1.62 -12.79 -5.11
C SER A 80 0.55 -12.22 -6.02
N ASP A 81 0.32 -12.86 -7.15
CA ASP A 81 -0.73 -12.55 -8.13
C ASP A 81 -1.59 -13.81 -8.27
N LYS A 82 -2.83 -13.76 -7.77
CA LYS A 82 -3.69 -14.95 -7.68
C LYS A 82 -5.14 -14.63 -7.99
N ALA A 83 -5.81 -15.58 -8.60
CA ALA A 83 -7.25 -15.57 -8.70
C ALA A 83 -7.89 -15.51 -7.30
N TYR A 84 -8.86 -14.62 -7.12
CA TYR A 84 -9.53 -14.36 -5.84
C TYR A 84 -11.01 -14.71 -5.88
N SER A 85 -11.73 -14.30 -6.93
CA SER A 85 -13.14 -14.66 -7.11
C SER A 85 -13.37 -15.38 -8.43
N TYR A 86 -14.40 -16.21 -8.41
CA TYR A 86 -14.79 -17.03 -9.54
C TYR A 86 -16.29 -16.92 -9.76
N ASP A 87 -16.71 -16.93 -11.03
CA ASP A 87 -18.12 -17.09 -11.41
C ASP A 87 -18.26 -18.31 -12.33
N PHE A 88 -19.49 -18.75 -12.53
CA PHE A 88 -19.78 -19.81 -13.48
C PHE A 88 -20.26 -19.21 -14.80
N ASP A 89 -19.75 -19.71 -15.92
CA ASP A 89 -20.29 -19.33 -17.22
C ASP A 89 -21.77 -19.70 -17.30
N GLN A 90 -22.64 -18.67 -17.31
CA GLN A 90 -24.08 -18.83 -17.37
C GLN A 90 -24.60 -19.04 -18.81
N ASN A 91 -23.69 -18.97 -19.82
CA ASN A 91 -24.07 -19.10 -21.22
C ASN A 91 -24.12 -20.55 -21.72
N THR A 92 -23.83 -21.53 -20.88
CA THR A 92 -23.92 -22.94 -21.20
C THR A 92 -25.27 -23.53 -20.80
N GLU A 93 -26.02 -24.08 -21.79
CA GLU A 93 -27.33 -24.70 -21.57
C GLU A 93 -27.28 -26.03 -20.81
N SER A 94 -26.07 -26.61 -20.67
CA SER A 94 -25.82 -27.88 -20.01
C SER A 94 -25.09 -27.69 -18.67
N GLU A 95 -25.62 -28.31 -17.62
CA GLU A 95 -24.94 -28.24 -16.29
C GLU A 95 -23.56 -28.93 -16.29
N ASP A 96 -23.33 -29.89 -17.16
CA ASP A 96 -22.08 -30.62 -17.29
C ASP A 96 -20.97 -29.82 -18.01
N ASP A 97 -21.33 -28.71 -18.68
CA ASP A 97 -20.41 -27.87 -19.44
C ASP A 97 -20.11 -26.51 -18.75
N LYS A 98 -20.58 -26.32 -17.51
CA LYS A 98 -20.26 -25.12 -16.73
C LYS A 98 -18.81 -25.14 -16.29
N TYR A 99 -18.06 -24.10 -16.65
CA TYR A 99 -16.69 -23.90 -16.16
C TYR A 99 -16.59 -22.61 -15.36
N GLU A 100 -15.67 -22.63 -14.41
CA GLU A 100 -15.37 -21.47 -13.59
C GLU A 100 -14.59 -20.45 -14.40
N ILE A 101 -15.05 -19.20 -14.35
CA ILE A 101 -14.34 -18.04 -14.90
C ILE A 101 -13.82 -17.23 -13.74
N VAL A 102 -12.57 -16.83 -13.81
CA VAL A 102 -12.00 -15.91 -12.82
C VAL A 102 -12.44 -14.50 -13.14
N ASN A 103 -13.15 -13.86 -12.21
CA ASN A 103 -13.63 -12.50 -12.36
C ASN A 103 -12.69 -11.48 -11.70
N GLU A 104 -11.95 -11.90 -10.66
CA GLU A 104 -11.08 -11.01 -9.92
C GLU A 104 -9.77 -11.71 -9.60
N TYR A 105 -8.68 -11.02 -9.90
CA TYR A 105 -7.35 -11.35 -9.41
C TYR A 105 -6.95 -10.38 -8.31
N ARG A 106 -6.08 -10.83 -7.39
CA ARG A 106 -5.46 -9.97 -6.39
C ARG A 106 -3.95 -10.05 -6.43
N ILE A 107 -3.34 -8.88 -6.54
CA ILE A 107 -1.93 -8.70 -6.29
C ILE A 107 -1.78 -8.35 -4.82
N THR A 108 -1.01 -9.18 -4.10
CA THR A 108 -0.66 -8.93 -2.70
C THR A 108 0.84 -8.71 -2.61
N ILE A 109 1.22 -7.56 -2.06
CA ILE A 109 2.60 -7.14 -1.84
C ILE A 109 2.87 -7.12 -0.34
N LYS A 110 4.02 -7.68 0.07
CA LYS A 110 4.50 -7.61 1.44
C LYS A 110 5.87 -6.97 1.46
N ALA A 111 5.99 -5.86 2.19
CA ALA A 111 7.23 -5.13 2.31
C ALA A 111 7.59 -4.91 3.79
N LYS A 112 8.88 -4.80 4.05
CA LYS A 112 9.43 -4.35 5.32
C LYS A 112 9.98 -2.94 5.11
N ILE A 113 9.60 -2.02 5.99
CA ILE A 113 10.07 -0.64 5.98
C ILE A 113 10.83 -0.40 7.28
N ALA A 114 12.02 0.15 7.19
CA ALA A 114 12.83 0.55 8.33
C ALA A 114 13.29 1.99 8.15
N TRP A 115 13.10 2.82 9.18
CA TRP A 115 13.48 4.22 9.18
C TRP A 115 14.59 4.47 10.22
N TYR A 116 15.69 5.02 9.77
CA TYR A 116 16.89 5.26 10.56
C TYR A 116 17.18 6.75 10.71
N ASP A 117 17.54 7.16 11.90
CA ASP A 117 18.19 8.43 12.19
C ASP A 117 19.68 8.30 11.86
N LEU A 118 20.14 9.07 10.88
CA LEU A 118 21.56 9.06 10.47
C LEU A 118 22.45 9.92 11.37
N VAL A 119 21.86 10.89 12.08
CA VAL A 119 22.59 11.78 13.01
C VAL A 119 22.96 11.03 14.29
N ASN A 120 22.00 10.30 14.87
CA ASN A 120 22.18 9.54 16.11
C ASN A 120 22.53 8.06 15.88
N ASN A 121 22.47 7.60 14.63
CA ASN A 121 22.71 6.23 14.22
C ASN A 121 21.80 5.22 14.95
N GLU A 122 20.52 5.50 14.98
CA GLU A 122 19.52 4.65 15.63
C GLU A 122 18.34 4.30 14.72
N LEU A 123 17.70 3.15 14.99
CA LEU A 123 16.47 2.73 14.33
C LEU A 123 15.29 3.43 14.99
N LEU A 124 14.56 4.25 14.22
CA LEU A 124 13.37 4.97 14.69
C LEU A 124 12.12 4.12 14.59
N PHE A 125 12.00 3.38 13.48
CA PHE A 125 10.80 2.63 13.15
C PHE A 125 11.16 1.41 12.29
N GLU A 126 10.50 0.31 12.54
CA GLU A 126 10.53 -0.87 11.67
C GLU A 126 9.16 -1.52 11.69
N ASN A 127 8.61 -1.77 10.50
CA ASN A 127 7.34 -2.48 10.37
C ASN A 127 7.31 -3.35 9.11
N GLN A 128 6.46 -4.35 9.14
CA GLN A 128 6.17 -5.19 8.00
C GLN A 128 4.71 -5.02 7.60
N ILE A 129 4.50 -4.57 6.37
CA ILE A 129 3.20 -4.16 5.84
C ILE A 129 2.83 -5.13 4.73
N SER A 130 1.55 -5.47 4.66
CA SER A 130 0.97 -6.24 3.56
C SER A 130 -0.23 -5.48 3.02
N ALA A 131 -0.21 -5.21 1.71
CA ALA A 131 -1.30 -4.53 1.02
C ALA A 131 -1.66 -5.27 -0.28
N TRP A 132 -2.84 -4.99 -0.80
CA TRP A 132 -3.32 -5.60 -2.03
C TRP A 132 -4.08 -4.61 -2.91
N GLY A 133 -4.11 -4.92 -4.22
CA GLY A 133 -4.98 -4.31 -5.21
C GLY A 133 -5.65 -5.41 -6.03
N ALA A 134 -6.91 -5.22 -6.36
CA ALA A 134 -7.68 -6.15 -7.19
C ALA A 134 -7.67 -5.71 -8.66
N TYR A 135 -8.00 -6.61 -9.57
CA TYR A 135 -8.21 -6.31 -10.98
C TYR A 135 -8.94 -7.45 -11.71
N ASP A 136 -9.65 -7.10 -12.79
CA ASP A 136 -10.15 -8.06 -13.78
C ASP A 136 -9.23 -8.05 -15.02
N PRO A 137 -8.61 -9.19 -15.40
CA PRO A 137 -7.76 -9.26 -16.58
C PRO A 137 -8.55 -9.20 -17.89
N GLY A 138 -9.89 -9.34 -17.86
CA GLY A 138 -10.77 -9.32 -19.03
C GLY A 138 -11.07 -7.93 -19.56
N VAL A 139 -10.74 -6.88 -18.80
CA VAL A 139 -10.97 -5.48 -19.19
C VAL A 139 -9.69 -4.80 -19.66
N GLY A 140 -9.83 -3.72 -20.43
CA GLY A 140 -8.67 -2.94 -20.91
C GLY A 140 -8.22 -1.86 -19.95
N ASP A 141 -9.08 -1.46 -19.01
CA ASP A 141 -8.85 -0.41 -18.04
C ASP A 141 -9.50 -0.80 -16.71
N ILE A 142 -8.76 -0.68 -15.60
CA ILE A 142 -9.23 -1.03 -14.27
C ILE A 142 -10.42 -0.17 -13.81
N GLY A 143 -10.51 1.07 -14.28
CA GLY A 143 -11.63 1.96 -14.03
C GLY A 143 -12.88 1.65 -14.87
N GLN A 144 -13.05 0.39 -15.32
CA GLN A 144 -14.20 -0.09 -16.11
C GLN A 144 -14.55 -1.56 -15.80
N ASP A 145 -14.06 -2.08 -14.68
CA ASP A 145 -14.23 -3.50 -14.32
C ASP A 145 -15.34 -3.76 -13.30
N ASN A 146 -15.95 -2.70 -12.77
CA ASN A 146 -16.98 -2.70 -11.72
C ASN A 146 -16.51 -3.39 -10.42
N ILE A 147 -15.22 -3.34 -10.15
CA ILE A 147 -14.60 -3.84 -8.91
C ILE A 147 -14.14 -2.64 -8.07
N ASP A 148 -14.37 -2.68 -6.77
CA ASP A 148 -13.68 -1.83 -5.80
C ASP A 148 -12.26 -2.38 -5.62
N ASN A 149 -11.33 -1.86 -6.44
CA ASN A 149 -10.00 -2.44 -6.60
C ASN A 149 -9.11 -2.21 -5.39
N ASP A 150 -9.52 -1.29 -4.49
CA ASP A 150 -8.74 -0.94 -3.32
C ASP A 150 -9.49 -1.00 -1.98
N SER A 151 -10.79 -1.28 -2.00
CA SER A 151 -11.69 -1.34 -0.82
C SER A 151 -11.89 0.00 -0.11
N ASP A 152 -11.99 1.07 -0.87
CA ASP A 152 -12.34 2.38 -0.34
C ASP A 152 -13.83 2.73 -0.49
N THR A 153 -14.62 1.88 -1.13
CA THR A 153 -16.07 1.97 -1.42
C THR A 153 -16.44 2.76 -2.67
N TYR A 154 -15.49 3.30 -3.40
CA TYR A 154 -15.71 3.86 -4.73
C TYR A 154 -15.34 2.82 -5.80
N ILE A 155 -15.85 2.97 -7.00
CA ILE A 155 -15.59 2.06 -8.12
C ILE A 155 -15.50 2.84 -9.43
N ASP A 156 -14.65 2.37 -10.35
CA ASP A 156 -14.55 2.86 -11.73
C ASP A 156 -14.42 4.40 -11.80
N GLY A 157 -15.29 5.02 -12.61
CA GLY A 157 -15.25 6.47 -12.86
C GLY A 157 -15.57 7.36 -11.64
N ASP A 158 -16.01 6.79 -10.52
CA ASP A 158 -16.20 7.49 -9.26
C ASP A 158 -14.95 7.43 -8.35
N ASP A 159 -13.90 6.71 -8.78
CA ASP A 159 -12.61 6.60 -8.12
C ASP A 159 -11.47 7.13 -9.00
N ASP A 160 -10.86 8.22 -8.56
CA ASP A 160 -9.75 8.88 -9.28
C ASP A 160 -8.45 8.05 -9.31
N ASP A 161 -8.33 7.03 -8.46
CA ASP A 161 -7.17 6.15 -8.36
C ASP A 161 -7.32 4.87 -9.23
N GLU A 162 -8.51 4.59 -9.73
CA GLU A 162 -8.80 3.43 -10.57
C GLU A 162 -8.70 3.77 -12.07
N TYR A 163 -7.51 3.67 -12.63
CA TYR A 163 -7.24 3.92 -14.05
C TYR A 163 -6.08 3.11 -14.61
N GLY A 164 -6.09 2.86 -15.90
CA GLY A 164 -4.99 2.25 -16.66
C GLY A 164 -5.05 0.72 -16.72
N LEU A 165 -3.95 0.12 -17.16
CA LEU A 165 -3.89 -1.33 -17.35
C LEU A 165 -4.11 -2.07 -16.03
N PRO A 166 -4.99 -3.07 -16.02
CA PRO A 166 -5.51 -3.67 -14.78
C PRO A 166 -4.42 -4.16 -13.82
N ARG A 167 -3.51 -5.00 -14.29
CA ARG A 167 -2.44 -5.58 -13.46
C ARG A 167 -1.47 -4.54 -12.91
N GLU A 168 -1.04 -3.61 -13.76
CA GLU A 168 -0.13 -2.53 -13.40
C GLU A 168 -0.78 -1.57 -12.39
N SER A 169 -2.05 -1.30 -12.55
CA SER A 169 -2.82 -0.47 -11.62
C SER A 169 -3.00 -1.15 -10.28
N ALA A 170 -3.28 -2.45 -10.24
CA ALA A 170 -3.35 -3.21 -9.00
C ALA A 170 -1.99 -3.21 -8.24
N ILE A 171 -0.84 -3.26 -8.95
CA ILE A 171 0.48 -3.07 -8.35
C ILE A 171 0.61 -1.67 -7.76
N ARG A 172 0.17 -0.63 -8.48
CA ARG A 172 0.21 0.76 -8.03
C ARG A 172 -0.63 0.96 -6.77
N ILE A 173 -1.88 0.47 -6.77
CA ILE A 173 -2.80 0.53 -5.63
C ILE A 173 -2.19 -0.16 -4.39
N ALA A 174 -1.70 -1.39 -4.54
CA ALA A 174 -1.05 -2.11 -3.43
C ALA A 174 0.19 -1.36 -2.91
N SER A 175 0.99 -0.78 -3.82
CA SER A 175 2.19 0.00 -3.47
C SER A 175 1.87 1.31 -2.76
N LYS A 176 0.82 2.01 -3.20
CA LYS A 176 0.32 3.23 -2.56
C LYS A 176 -0.12 2.96 -1.12
N LYS A 177 -0.89 1.89 -0.89
CA LYS A 177 -1.30 1.49 0.47
C LYS A 177 -0.11 1.18 1.40
N ILE A 178 1.01 0.67 0.85
CA ILE A 178 2.24 0.46 1.61
C ILE A 178 2.90 1.80 1.97
N SER A 179 2.93 2.76 1.04
CA SER A 179 3.55 4.07 1.28
C SER A 179 2.74 4.95 2.24
N ASP A 180 1.43 4.77 2.30
CA ASP A 180 0.52 5.56 3.14
C ASP A 180 0.37 4.99 4.58
N SER A 181 0.99 3.84 4.87
CA SER A 181 0.90 3.12 6.16
C SER A 181 1.99 3.52 7.14
#